data_53af31262e5a48b294e8b4d7a146d3f3
#
_entry.id   53af31262e5a48b294e8b4d7a146d3f3
#
_cell.length_a   1.000
_cell.length_b   1.000
_cell.length_c   1.000
_cell.angle_alpha   90.00
_cell.angle_beta   90.00
_cell.angle_gamma   90.00
#
_symmetry.space_group_name_H-M   'P 1'
#
loop_
_entity.id
_entity.type
_entity.pdbx_description
1 polymer ?
#
loop_
_entity_poly.entity_id
_entity_poly.type
_entity_poly.pdbx_seq_one_letter_code
_entity_poly.pdbx_strand_id
1 'polypeptide(L)'
;VDAITAGVDIGELIAKSLTQDWQPERFDLADLLDRTFAAIRRFVILNHQQLNAITLWIASTHAFSASQLTPYISVTSAERGSGKSRLLEVLMRLVANPFNSSHVTASVLVRRIARDRPTVLLDEIDALFKGNKEKAEHIRGILNAGYARGGTYSMSEPVGNSWEPVDYDVFSP
;
A
#
# COMPACT_ATOMS: atom_id res chain seq x y z
N VAL A 1 -45.31 3.71 7.50
CA VAL A 1 -45.20 4.06 8.94
C VAL A 1 -45.46 2.85 9.85
N ASP A 2 -45.28 1.60 9.37
CA ASP A 2 -45.67 0.39 10.12
C ASP A 2 -44.58 -0.72 10.13
N ALA A 3 -43.30 -0.37 10.11
CA ALA A 3 -42.24 -1.37 10.21
C ALA A 3 -41.42 -1.32 11.52
N ILE A 4 -41.83 -0.55 12.50
CA ILE A 4 -41.10 -0.35 13.78
C ILE A 4 -41.70 -1.12 14.95
N THR A 5 -42.76 -1.91 14.73
CA THR A 5 -43.52 -2.58 15.82
C THR A 5 -43.32 -4.10 15.89
N ALA A 6 -42.47 -4.71 15.11
CA ALA A 6 -42.02 -6.05 15.40
C ALA A 6 -40.79 -5.91 16.32
N GLY A 7 -40.93 -6.27 17.60
CA GLY A 7 -39.87 -6.20 18.60
C GLY A 7 -38.70 -7.11 18.27
N VAL A 8 -37.94 -6.71 17.30
CA VAL A 8 -36.69 -7.37 16.92
C VAL A 8 -35.64 -6.92 17.93
N ASP A 9 -35.24 -7.85 18.79
CA ASP A 9 -34.14 -7.62 19.73
C ASP A 9 -32.81 -7.41 18.92
N ILE A 10 -32.40 -6.14 18.86
CA ILE A 10 -31.15 -5.75 18.19
C ILE A 10 -29.95 -6.46 18.83
N GLY A 11 -30.02 -6.76 20.14
CA GLY A 11 -28.98 -7.52 20.84
C GLY A 11 -28.88 -8.96 20.32
N GLU A 12 -30.03 -9.60 20.06
CA GLU A 12 -30.09 -10.94 19.47
C GLU A 12 -29.60 -10.96 18.02
N LEU A 13 -29.92 -9.94 17.23
CA LEU A 13 -29.41 -9.78 15.85
C LEU A 13 -27.89 -9.57 15.83
N ILE A 14 -27.34 -8.75 16.73
CA ILE A 14 -25.91 -8.53 16.86
C ILE A 14 -25.23 -9.82 17.33
N ALA A 15 -25.77 -10.50 18.35
CA ALA A 15 -25.25 -11.78 18.84
C ALA A 15 -25.24 -12.85 17.74
N LYS A 16 -26.31 -12.93 16.95
CA LYS A 16 -26.45 -13.86 15.82
C LYS A 16 -25.48 -13.53 14.67
N SER A 17 -25.23 -12.23 14.43
CA SER A 17 -24.23 -11.76 13.47
C SER A 17 -22.79 -12.08 13.92
N LEU A 18 -22.50 -12.01 15.22
CA LEU A 18 -21.19 -12.31 15.80
C LEU A 18 -20.94 -13.82 15.95
N THR A 19 -22.00 -14.64 16.03
CA THR A 19 -21.91 -16.12 16.13
C THR A 19 -22.11 -16.80 14.78
N GLN A 20 -22.46 -16.07 13.73
CA GLN A 20 -22.47 -16.60 12.38
C GLN A 20 -21.01 -16.96 12.05
N ASP A 21 -20.71 -18.27 12.02
CA ASP A 21 -19.40 -18.80 11.63
C ASP A 21 -18.94 -18.11 10.34
N TRP A 22 -18.11 -17.09 10.48
CA TRP A 22 -17.46 -16.47 9.35
C TRP A 22 -16.49 -17.49 8.76
N GLN A 23 -16.99 -18.24 7.78
CA GLN A 23 -16.15 -19.11 6.97
C GLN A 23 -15.55 -18.21 5.90
N PRO A 24 -14.23 -17.98 5.92
CA PRO A 24 -13.60 -17.24 4.84
C PRO A 24 -13.93 -17.97 3.54
N GLU A 25 -14.53 -17.25 2.59
CA GLU A 25 -14.72 -17.80 1.25
C GLU A 25 -13.37 -18.36 0.79
N ARG A 26 -13.32 -19.65 0.50
CA ARG A 26 -12.12 -20.29 -0.02
C ARG A 26 -11.94 -19.84 -1.45
N PHE A 27 -11.11 -18.81 -1.64
CA PHE A 27 -10.70 -18.41 -2.97
C PHE A 27 -9.65 -19.40 -3.48
N ASP A 28 -9.81 -19.84 -4.71
CA ASP A 28 -8.70 -20.43 -5.44
C ASP A 28 -7.68 -19.33 -5.73
N LEU A 29 -6.54 -19.39 -5.06
CA LEU A 29 -5.48 -18.38 -5.24
C LEU A 29 -4.98 -18.37 -6.69
N ALA A 30 -4.92 -19.52 -7.36
CA ALA A 30 -4.49 -19.58 -8.75
C ALA A 30 -5.46 -18.83 -9.67
N ASP A 31 -6.77 -19.07 -9.53
CA ASP A 31 -7.80 -18.34 -10.29
C ASP A 31 -7.72 -16.82 -10.02
N LEU A 32 -7.55 -16.43 -8.75
CA LEU A 32 -7.42 -15.00 -8.40
C LEU A 32 -6.20 -14.35 -9.04
N LEU A 33 -5.04 -15.02 -9.05
CA LEU A 33 -3.82 -14.53 -9.69
C LEU A 33 -4.00 -14.44 -11.21
N ASP A 34 -4.60 -15.43 -11.85
CA ASP A 34 -4.86 -15.44 -13.29
C ASP A 34 -5.82 -14.30 -13.69
N ARG A 35 -6.86 -14.08 -12.91
CA ARG A 35 -7.80 -12.96 -13.13
C ARG A 35 -7.12 -11.60 -12.94
N THR A 36 -6.24 -11.47 -11.93
CA THR A 36 -5.47 -10.24 -11.68
C THR A 36 -4.50 -9.98 -12.85
N PHE A 37 -3.78 -11.00 -13.29
CA PHE A 37 -2.92 -10.94 -14.46
C PHE A 37 -3.69 -10.49 -15.71
N ALA A 38 -4.83 -11.12 -15.99
CA ALA A 38 -5.68 -10.77 -17.12
C ALA A 38 -6.21 -9.33 -17.02
N ALA A 39 -6.58 -8.88 -15.83
CA ALA A 39 -7.04 -7.52 -15.59
C ALA A 39 -5.95 -6.48 -15.91
N ILE A 40 -4.73 -6.66 -15.43
CA ILE A 40 -3.60 -5.74 -15.71
C ILE A 40 -3.34 -5.66 -17.21
N ARG A 41 -3.27 -6.82 -17.88
CA ARG A 41 -2.98 -6.93 -19.31
C ARG A 41 -3.98 -6.17 -20.20
N ARG A 42 -5.19 -5.92 -19.73
CA ARG A 42 -6.21 -5.14 -20.48
C ARG A 42 -5.89 -3.67 -20.57
N PHE A 43 -5.08 -3.13 -19.65
CA PHE A 43 -4.84 -1.69 -19.54
C PHE A 43 -3.40 -1.29 -19.81
N VAL A 44 -2.45 -2.22 -19.70
CA VAL A 44 -1.02 -1.94 -19.82
C VAL A 44 -0.33 -3.02 -20.66
N ILE A 45 0.54 -2.58 -21.58
CA ILE A 45 1.34 -3.49 -22.39
C ILE A 45 2.64 -3.78 -21.64
N LEU A 46 2.77 -5.00 -21.15
CA LEU A 46 3.94 -5.52 -20.43
C LEU A 46 4.29 -6.90 -20.96
N ASN A 47 5.54 -7.32 -20.85
CA ASN A 47 5.90 -8.69 -21.14
C ASN A 47 5.39 -9.65 -20.04
N HIS A 48 5.42 -10.95 -20.32
CA HIS A 48 4.85 -11.96 -19.43
C HIS A 48 5.54 -11.98 -18.04
N GLN A 49 6.85 -11.79 -18.00
CA GLN A 49 7.62 -11.79 -16.75
C GLN A 49 7.29 -10.58 -15.89
N GLN A 50 7.14 -9.41 -16.50
CA GLN A 50 6.73 -8.19 -15.83
C GLN A 50 5.31 -8.32 -15.26
N LEU A 51 4.38 -8.88 -16.04
CA LEU A 51 3.01 -9.15 -15.57
C LEU A 51 2.98 -10.11 -14.39
N ASN A 52 3.75 -11.20 -14.45
CA ASN A 52 3.87 -12.14 -13.32
C ASN A 52 4.43 -11.46 -12.07
N ALA A 53 5.52 -10.71 -12.22
CA ALA A 53 6.14 -10.01 -11.08
C ALA A 53 5.17 -9.04 -10.41
N ILE A 54 4.44 -8.23 -11.21
CA ILE A 54 3.47 -7.27 -10.69
C ILE A 54 2.28 -7.99 -10.05
N THR A 55 1.77 -9.06 -10.65
CA THR A 55 0.65 -9.85 -10.11
C THR A 55 1.01 -10.44 -8.73
N LEU A 56 2.18 -11.05 -8.61
CA LEU A 56 2.67 -11.60 -7.34
C LEU A 56 2.94 -10.51 -6.31
N TRP A 57 3.46 -9.38 -6.73
CA TRP A 57 3.67 -8.23 -5.85
C TRP A 57 2.35 -7.68 -5.32
N ILE A 58 1.32 -7.55 -6.16
CA ILE A 58 -0.02 -7.15 -5.71
C ILE A 58 -0.53 -8.13 -4.64
N ALA A 59 -0.44 -9.43 -4.88
CA ALA A 59 -0.84 -10.44 -3.90
C ALA A 59 -0.07 -10.30 -2.58
N SER A 60 1.24 -10.01 -2.63
CA SER A 60 2.07 -9.80 -1.43
C SER A 60 1.62 -8.60 -0.60
N THR A 61 1.06 -7.53 -1.22
CA THR A 61 0.53 -6.39 -0.48
C THR A 61 -0.66 -6.77 0.40
N HIS A 62 -1.50 -7.71 -0.02
CA HIS A 62 -2.63 -8.24 0.75
C HIS A 62 -2.20 -9.20 1.87
N ALA A 63 -1.05 -9.87 1.70
CA ALA A 63 -0.45 -10.76 2.69
C ALA A 63 0.63 -10.07 3.55
N PHE A 64 0.75 -8.76 3.47
CA PHE A 64 1.81 -7.95 4.09
C PHE A 64 1.97 -8.19 5.58
N SER A 65 0.88 -8.38 6.33
CA SER A 65 0.92 -8.61 7.78
C SER A 65 1.72 -9.87 8.16
N ALA A 66 1.80 -10.86 7.27
CA ALA A 66 2.56 -12.11 7.47
C ALA A 66 4.01 -12.02 6.98
N SER A 67 4.40 -10.94 6.29
CA SER A 67 5.73 -10.81 5.69
C SER A 67 6.76 -10.24 6.67
N GLN A 68 8.02 -10.67 6.54
CA GLN A 68 9.17 -10.07 7.21
C GLN A 68 9.88 -9.03 6.33
N LEU A 69 9.74 -9.18 5.03
CA LEU A 69 10.32 -8.31 4.01
C LEU A 69 9.25 -7.89 3.03
N THR A 70 9.33 -6.67 2.53
CA THR A 70 8.47 -6.18 1.46
C THR A 70 9.30 -5.74 0.27
N PRO A 71 9.17 -6.42 -0.90
CA PRO A 71 9.90 -6.00 -2.10
C PRO A 71 9.29 -4.74 -2.68
N TYR A 72 10.12 -3.86 -3.21
CA TYR A 72 9.66 -2.70 -3.97
C TYR A 72 9.75 -2.96 -5.47
N ILE A 73 8.78 -2.43 -6.22
CA ILE A 73 8.80 -2.44 -7.68
C ILE A 73 9.22 -1.06 -8.19
N SER A 74 10.27 -1.00 -9.01
CA SER A 74 10.66 0.20 -9.73
C SER A 74 10.16 0.13 -11.17
N VAL A 75 9.30 1.08 -11.55
CA VAL A 75 8.75 1.18 -12.89
C VAL A 75 9.50 2.28 -13.65
N THR A 76 10.39 1.86 -14.53
CA THR A 76 11.20 2.75 -15.36
C THR A 76 10.84 2.64 -16.83
N SER A 77 10.98 3.73 -17.57
CA SER A 77 10.85 3.72 -19.02
C SER A 77 11.71 4.81 -19.65
N ALA A 78 12.24 4.54 -20.83
CA ALA A 78 13.06 5.48 -21.58
C ALA A 78 12.25 6.66 -22.16
N GLU A 79 10.94 6.48 -22.40
CA GLU A 79 10.09 7.44 -23.09
C GLU A 79 8.97 7.98 -22.20
N ARG A 80 8.61 9.26 -22.44
CA ARG A 80 7.40 9.85 -21.88
C ARG A 80 6.17 9.23 -22.54
N GLY A 81 5.09 9.07 -21.77
CA GLY A 81 3.86 8.48 -22.29
C GLY A 81 3.86 6.95 -22.40
N SER A 82 4.86 6.26 -21.86
CA SER A 82 5.01 4.79 -21.89
C SER A 82 4.00 4.00 -21.04
N GLY A 83 3.00 4.64 -20.45
CA GLY A 83 1.97 3.96 -19.66
C GLY A 83 2.29 3.81 -18.17
N LYS A 84 3.33 4.45 -17.61
CA LYS A 84 3.65 4.40 -16.17
C LYS A 84 2.46 4.86 -15.31
N SER A 85 1.90 6.03 -15.61
CA SER A 85 0.75 6.56 -14.86
C SER A 85 -0.48 5.65 -14.99
N ARG A 86 -0.69 5.05 -16.17
CA ARG A 86 -1.76 4.06 -16.36
C ARG A 86 -1.54 2.81 -15.49
N LEU A 87 -0.30 2.33 -15.39
CA LEU A 87 0.02 1.23 -14.49
C LEU A 87 -0.28 1.59 -13.03
N LEU A 88 0.14 2.78 -12.58
CA LEU A 88 -0.15 3.25 -11.21
C LEU A 88 -1.66 3.36 -10.95
N GLU A 89 -2.46 3.84 -11.90
CA GLU A 89 -3.93 3.86 -11.80
C GLU A 89 -4.53 2.46 -11.61
N VAL A 90 -3.98 1.47 -12.30
CA VAL A 90 -4.41 0.07 -12.17
C VAL A 90 -3.99 -0.48 -10.81
N LEU A 91 -2.74 -0.24 -10.40
CA LEU A 91 -2.22 -0.68 -9.10
C LEU A 91 -3.03 -0.12 -7.94
N MET A 92 -3.41 1.17 -7.98
CA MET A 92 -4.27 1.80 -6.96
C MET A 92 -5.59 1.07 -6.72
N ARG A 93 -6.07 0.28 -7.68
CA ARG A 93 -7.33 -0.47 -7.57
C ARG A 93 -7.13 -1.93 -7.13
N LEU A 94 -5.90 -2.42 -7.16
CA LEU A 94 -5.58 -3.83 -6.95
C LEU A 94 -4.75 -4.09 -5.69
N VAL A 95 -3.96 -3.12 -5.23
CA VAL A 95 -3.14 -3.28 -4.02
C VAL A 95 -3.95 -3.05 -2.74
N ALA A 96 -3.47 -3.59 -1.65
CA ALA A 96 -4.04 -3.34 -0.33
C ALA A 96 -3.75 -1.90 0.14
N ASN A 97 -4.75 -1.20 0.67
CA ASN A 97 -4.63 0.12 1.27
C ASN A 97 -3.73 1.10 0.47
N PRO A 98 -4.09 1.47 -0.77
CA PRO A 98 -3.23 2.26 -1.63
C PRO A 98 -3.04 3.70 -1.13
N PHE A 99 -1.81 4.18 -1.17
CA PHE A 99 -1.46 5.60 -0.99
C PHE A 99 -0.64 6.08 -2.18
N ASN A 100 -1.27 6.85 -3.06
CA ASN A 100 -0.60 7.43 -4.23
C ASN A 100 -0.21 8.89 -3.97
N SER A 101 1.03 9.24 -4.31
CA SER A 101 1.49 10.63 -4.24
C SER A 101 2.57 10.92 -5.27
N SER A 102 2.45 12.06 -5.95
CA SER A 102 3.49 12.63 -6.81
C SER A 102 4.41 13.61 -6.08
N HIS A 103 3.93 14.20 -4.96
CA HIS A 103 4.67 15.20 -4.19
C HIS A 103 4.45 14.97 -2.69
N VAL A 104 5.25 14.07 -2.11
CA VAL A 104 5.20 13.82 -0.68
C VAL A 104 6.48 14.33 0.00
N THR A 105 6.33 14.92 1.19
CA THR A 105 7.49 15.21 2.05
C THR A 105 7.83 13.98 2.90
N ALA A 106 9.09 13.86 3.31
CA ALA A 106 9.53 12.76 4.17
C ALA A 106 8.68 12.65 5.45
N SER A 107 8.37 13.77 6.09
CA SER A 107 7.57 13.81 7.32
C SER A 107 6.13 13.33 7.12
N VAL A 108 5.50 13.69 6.00
CA VAL A 108 4.16 13.20 5.68
C VAL A 108 4.19 11.70 5.37
N LEU A 109 5.19 11.25 4.60
CA LEU A 109 5.34 9.85 4.24
C LEU A 109 5.52 8.97 5.48
N VAL A 110 6.46 9.33 6.36
CA VAL A 110 6.77 8.60 7.61
C VAL A 110 5.52 8.46 8.48
N ARG A 111 4.84 9.58 8.77
CA ARG A 111 3.64 9.56 9.61
C ARG A 111 2.49 8.78 8.99
N ARG A 112 2.36 8.85 7.65
CA ARG A 112 1.35 8.08 6.91
C ARG A 112 1.61 6.59 6.99
N ILE A 113 2.87 6.18 6.76
CA ILE A 113 3.27 4.78 6.87
C ILE A 113 3.04 4.26 8.29
N ALA A 114 3.55 4.97 9.29
CA ALA A 114 3.44 4.56 10.69
C ALA A 114 1.99 4.40 11.16
N ARG A 115 1.08 5.26 10.69
CA ARG A 115 -0.32 5.23 11.08
C ARG A 115 -1.14 4.16 10.34
N ASP A 116 -0.99 4.10 9.00
CA ASP A 116 -1.94 3.40 8.13
C ASP A 116 -1.36 2.15 7.47
N ARG A 117 -0.04 1.97 7.47
CA ARG A 117 0.65 0.86 6.74
C ARG A 117 0.17 0.72 5.29
N PRO A 118 0.16 1.79 4.49
CA PRO A 118 -0.37 1.75 3.14
C PRO A 118 0.60 1.07 2.18
N THR A 119 0.10 0.55 1.06
CA THR A 119 0.93 0.30 -0.11
C THR A 119 1.27 1.65 -0.75
N VAL A 120 2.55 2.03 -0.69
CA VAL A 120 3.01 3.34 -1.14
C VAL A 120 3.28 3.32 -2.65
N LEU A 121 2.56 4.14 -3.39
CA LEU A 121 2.72 4.32 -4.84
C LEU A 121 3.26 5.73 -5.09
N LEU A 122 4.53 5.83 -5.50
CA LEU A 122 5.19 7.11 -5.75
C LEU A 122 5.31 7.35 -7.25
N ASP A 123 4.60 8.37 -7.74
CA ASP A 123 4.79 8.85 -9.11
C ASP A 123 5.90 9.90 -9.17
N GLU A 124 6.56 10.02 -10.33
CA GLU A 124 7.61 11.00 -10.59
C GLU A 124 8.82 10.96 -9.62
N ILE A 125 9.09 9.82 -9.01
CA ILE A 125 10.22 9.65 -8.08
C ILE A 125 11.57 10.00 -8.76
N ASP A 126 11.69 9.79 -10.06
CA ASP A 126 12.85 10.18 -10.86
C ASP A 126 13.09 11.69 -10.87
N ALA A 127 12.01 12.48 -10.93
CA ALA A 127 12.09 13.95 -10.86
C ALA A 127 12.52 14.41 -9.48
N LEU A 128 12.02 13.75 -8.43
CA LEU A 128 12.41 14.02 -7.04
C LEU A 128 13.89 13.73 -6.83
N PHE A 129 14.40 12.62 -7.34
CA PHE A 129 15.82 12.25 -7.21
C PHE A 129 16.78 13.12 -8.02
N LYS A 130 16.31 13.75 -9.11
CA LYS A 130 17.11 14.68 -9.92
C LYS A 130 17.07 16.12 -9.39
N GLY A 131 15.99 16.50 -8.70
CA GLY A 131 15.76 17.89 -8.32
C GLY A 131 16.43 18.30 -7.00
N ASN A 132 16.03 17.69 -5.90
CA ASN A 132 16.50 18.07 -4.56
C ASN A 132 17.16 16.86 -3.88
N LYS A 133 18.48 16.89 -3.79
CA LYS A 133 19.29 15.79 -3.21
C LYS A 133 18.90 15.47 -1.77
N GLU A 134 18.68 16.46 -0.93
CA GLU A 134 18.32 16.28 0.47
C GLU A 134 16.97 15.56 0.62
N LYS A 135 15.95 16.01 -0.10
CA LYS A 135 14.64 15.33 -0.12
C LYS A 135 14.76 13.89 -0.63
N ALA A 136 15.57 13.69 -1.65
CA ALA A 136 15.81 12.37 -2.21
C ALA A 136 16.46 11.42 -1.19
N GLU A 137 17.46 11.90 -0.43
CA GLU A 137 18.13 11.11 0.60
C GLU A 137 17.18 10.72 1.74
N HIS A 138 16.31 11.64 2.18
CA HIS A 138 15.30 11.30 3.18
C HIS A 138 14.34 10.21 2.70
N ILE A 139 13.81 10.32 1.48
CA ILE A 139 12.92 9.29 0.92
C ILE A 139 13.65 7.94 0.77
N ARG A 140 14.90 7.94 0.29
CA ARG A 140 15.73 6.73 0.22
C ARG A 140 15.95 6.11 1.60
N GLY A 141 16.24 6.93 2.61
CA GLY A 141 16.40 6.47 3.98
C GLY A 141 15.15 5.77 4.51
N ILE A 142 13.96 6.35 4.26
CA ILE A 142 12.67 5.76 4.64
C ILE A 142 12.45 4.43 3.92
N LEU A 143 12.66 4.37 2.60
CA LEU A 143 12.49 3.14 1.82
C LEU A 143 13.50 2.06 2.24
N ASN A 144 14.77 2.44 2.48
CA ASN A 144 15.80 1.50 2.93
C ASN A 144 15.51 0.93 4.32
N ALA A 145 14.92 1.71 5.22
CA ALA A 145 14.51 1.22 6.53
C ALA A 145 13.21 0.39 6.43
N GLY A 146 12.29 0.81 5.56
CA GLY A 146 10.93 0.29 5.48
C GLY A 146 10.78 -1.05 4.76
N TYR A 147 11.84 -1.59 4.11
CA TYR A 147 11.71 -2.85 3.39
C TYR A 147 11.69 -4.07 4.32
N ALA A 148 12.15 -3.94 5.55
CA ALA A 148 12.20 -5.01 6.55
C ALA A 148 11.36 -4.67 7.78
N ARG A 149 10.69 -5.68 8.34
CA ARG A 149 9.89 -5.52 9.56
C ARG A 149 10.75 -5.05 10.73
N GLY A 150 10.25 -4.05 11.46
CA GLY A 150 10.96 -3.42 12.57
C GLY A 150 11.93 -2.32 12.13
N GLY A 151 11.99 -2.00 10.84
CA GLY A 151 12.73 -0.84 10.36
C GLY A 151 12.10 0.46 10.83
N THR A 152 12.92 1.36 11.39
CA THR A 152 12.48 2.66 11.92
C THR A 152 13.15 3.81 11.21
N TYR A 153 12.49 4.96 11.24
CA TYR A 153 13.01 6.23 10.76
C TYR A 153 12.77 7.31 11.81
N SER A 154 13.85 7.94 12.29
CA SER A 154 13.78 8.94 13.35
C SER A 154 13.50 10.33 12.80
N MET A 155 12.62 11.06 13.47
CA MET A 155 12.32 12.46 13.18
C MET A 155 12.29 13.28 14.46
N SER A 156 12.71 14.54 14.38
CA SER A 156 12.51 15.49 15.49
C SER A 156 11.07 15.99 15.52
N GLU A 157 10.41 15.85 16.66
CA GLU A 157 9.05 16.32 16.89
C GLU A 157 9.02 17.37 18.01
N PRO A 158 8.13 18.38 17.91
CA PRO A 158 7.97 19.35 19.00
C PRO A 158 7.25 18.70 20.19
N VAL A 159 7.87 18.72 21.35
CA VAL A 159 7.31 18.23 22.62
C VAL A 159 7.36 19.38 23.63
N GLY A 160 6.23 20.06 23.86
CA GLY A 160 6.19 21.29 24.66
C GLY A 160 7.04 22.40 24.05
N ASN A 161 8.09 22.82 24.76
CA ASN A 161 9.03 23.86 24.31
C ASN A 161 10.38 23.29 23.79
N SER A 162 10.51 21.96 23.65
CA SER A 162 11.70 21.29 23.14
C SER A 162 11.43 20.48 21.88
N TRP A 163 12.50 20.03 21.22
CA TRP A 163 12.45 19.09 20.11
C TRP A 163 13.02 17.76 20.57
N GLU A 164 12.26 16.68 20.38
CA GLU A 164 12.70 15.34 20.78
C GLU A 164 12.72 14.39 19.57
N PRO A 165 13.66 13.44 19.51
CA PRO A 165 13.67 12.42 18.49
C PRO A 165 12.53 11.41 18.75
N VAL A 166 11.75 11.11 17.70
CA VAL A 166 10.70 10.10 17.72
C VAL A 166 10.98 9.11 16.62
N ASP A 167 10.98 7.81 16.95
CA ASP A 167 11.19 6.73 16.02
C ASP A 167 9.85 6.23 15.48
N TYR A 168 9.73 6.25 14.17
CA TYR A 168 8.56 5.78 13.46
C TYR A 168 8.84 4.43 12.79
N ASP A 169 8.00 3.44 13.01
CA ASP A 169 8.05 2.21 12.23
C ASP A 169 7.59 2.50 10.80
N VAL A 170 8.49 2.26 9.84
CA VAL A 170 8.28 2.59 8.42
C VAL A 170 8.14 1.35 7.53
N PHE A 171 7.93 0.17 8.12
CA PHE A 171 7.68 -1.06 7.37
C PHE A 171 6.36 -1.00 6.62
N SER A 172 6.40 -0.98 5.27
CA SER A 172 5.22 -0.83 4.40
C SER A 172 5.52 -1.31 2.97
N PRO A 173 4.54 -1.93 2.25
CA PRO A 173 4.68 -2.27 0.84
C PRO A 173 4.73 -1.06 -0.07
#